data_7d579f1cd57f153adec45fa4c162a940
#
_entry.id   7d579f1cd57f153adec45fa4c162a940
#
_cell.length_a   1.000
_cell.length_b   1.000
_cell.length_c   1.000
_cell.angle_alpha   90.00
_cell.angle_beta   90.00
_cell.angle_gamma   90.00
#
_symmetry.space_group_name_H-M   'P 1'
#
loop_
_entity.id
_entity.type
_entity.pdbx_description
1 polymer ?
#
loop_
_entity_poly.entity_id
_entity_poly.type
_entity_poly.pdbx_seq_one_letter_code
_entity_poly.pdbx_strand_id
1 'polypeptide(L)'
;MKKIIFLFSLFYSLIGFSQNDQLAQNYFEKGEFEKALVSFQELLTRQPGNGYYFQKTVECQQQLKQYEVAEKAIAERYNKFKQSYLLVELGANYQLQKNESKAKKYFEQALDQIKKMPSEVYGIAAVFEKKVLIDYALQAYQIALEIDPKMNFNFQMAVLYGQNGQTDKMIEKFLEESYMNPQNLILVQNQFTRFMTENSDVTFKEALRKALLIRIQKNQEVFWNQYLSWFYVQQKEFGKAFIQEKAIYKRNPESLYNIVNLVQISIEEDDKETAKEILAFILENTKDSELQMQAHYFLTEMKINDPSINNYSEIEKDLVSLLNQYGITPYSLKLQLLKAHFDTFQMKNPTQGKVILKTALELPLDEYQMAEVKMELADIFLFEEKFNQASLYYSQIEEDLKNDVIGHEATLKSAKTSYFKGDFDWALKQFKELKAVSSQLIANDALEYFLLINDNTITDSTQTALKQFARGDYLIYQNKPQEALMQFQEILKNFKGKEIESITLYRIGKIHEKLGDYQLALSQYQQIIDLHPEDIYIDEALFFTAEIYSKRVIDLEKAKSYYEKLVFHHQDSIYFVDARKKYRELRGDNKEL
;
A
#
# COMPACT_ATOMS: atom_id res chain seq x y z
N MET A 1 -1.95 -2.46 -60.07
CA MET A 1 -2.60 -1.17 -59.82
C MET A 1 -4.07 -1.28 -59.37
N LYS A 2 -4.97 -1.97 -60.05
CA LYS A 2 -6.40 -2.07 -59.65
C LYS A 2 -6.62 -2.67 -58.24
N LYS A 3 -5.84 -3.66 -57.80
CA LYS A 3 -5.95 -4.25 -56.44
C LYS A 3 -5.44 -3.32 -55.32
N ILE A 4 -4.46 -2.46 -55.60
CA ILE A 4 -3.92 -1.48 -54.62
C ILE A 4 -4.90 -0.32 -54.46
N ILE A 5 -5.54 0.12 -55.52
CA ILE A 5 -6.57 1.16 -55.50
C ILE A 5 -7.80 0.68 -54.72
N PHE A 6 -8.16 -0.60 -54.84
CA PHE A 6 -9.27 -1.18 -54.07
C PHE A 6 -8.94 -1.29 -52.56
N LEU A 7 -7.70 -1.65 -52.19
CA LEU A 7 -7.23 -1.65 -50.80
C LEU A 7 -7.19 -0.22 -50.22
N PHE A 8 -6.72 0.76 -50.96
CA PHE A 8 -6.71 2.16 -50.54
C PHE A 8 -8.12 2.74 -50.36
N SER A 9 -9.08 2.40 -51.24
CA SER A 9 -10.48 2.82 -51.10
C SER A 9 -11.15 2.17 -49.88
N LEU A 10 -10.81 0.91 -49.57
CA LEU A 10 -11.30 0.23 -48.35
C LEU A 10 -10.73 0.86 -47.05
N PHE A 11 -9.45 1.26 -47.08
CA PHE A 11 -8.82 1.93 -45.94
C PHE A 11 -9.38 3.35 -45.72
N TYR A 12 -9.65 4.10 -46.77
CA TYR A 12 -10.28 5.44 -46.65
C TYR A 12 -11.72 5.36 -46.17
N SER A 13 -12.48 4.32 -46.54
CA SER A 13 -13.83 4.13 -46.01
C SER A 13 -13.84 3.77 -44.52
N LEU A 14 -12.87 2.99 -44.03
CA LEU A 14 -12.75 2.64 -42.60
C LEU A 14 -12.34 3.83 -41.73
N ILE A 15 -11.47 4.72 -42.22
CA ILE A 15 -11.06 5.94 -41.48
C ILE A 15 -12.22 6.94 -41.40
N GLY A 16 -13.02 7.09 -42.46
CA GLY A 16 -14.19 7.97 -42.44
C GLY A 16 -15.29 7.51 -41.47
N PHE A 17 -15.43 6.21 -41.21
CA PHE A 17 -16.41 5.67 -40.27
C PHE A 17 -16.04 5.99 -38.82
N SER A 18 -14.76 5.89 -38.44
CA SER A 18 -14.27 6.21 -37.11
C SER A 18 -14.40 7.70 -36.73
N GLN A 19 -14.22 8.60 -37.70
CA GLN A 19 -14.32 10.04 -37.48
C GLN A 19 -15.77 10.53 -37.25
N ASN A 20 -16.74 9.99 -37.97
CA ASN A 20 -18.14 10.38 -37.82
C ASN A 20 -18.75 9.90 -36.49
N ASP A 21 -18.33 8.72 -36.03
CA ASP A 21 -18.76 8.16 -34.75
C ASP A 21 -18.20 8.98 -33.58
N GLN A 22 -16.90 9.28 -33.64
CA GLN A 22 -16.24 10.14 -32.62
C GLN A 22 -16.84 11.57 -32.60
N LEU A 23 -17.19 12.12 -33.75
CA LEU A 23 -17.80 13.44 -33.83
C LEU A 23 -19.21 13.45 -33.24
N ALA A 24 -20.02 12.45 -33.51
CA ALA A 24 -21.35 12.30 -32.93
C ALA A 24 -21.29 12.18 -31.40
N GLN A 25 -20.35 11.37 -30.91
CA GLN A 25 -20.09 11.19 -29.47
C GLN A 25 -19.60 12.50 -28.82
N ASN A 26 -18.71 13.25 -29.47
CA ASN A 26 -18.19 14.53 -28.97
C ASN A 26 -19.32 15.57 -28.83
N TYR A 27 -20.22 15.66 -29.81
CA TYR A 27 -21.40 16.54 -29.70
C TYR A 27 -22.30 16.12 -28.53
N PHE A 28 -22.51 14.83 -28.33
CA PHE A 28 -23.30 14.31 -27.22
C PHE A 28 -22.70 14.66 -25.86
N GLU A 29 -21.41 14.47 -25.70
CA GLU A 29 -20.66 14.75 -24.44
C GLU A 29 -20.61 16.25 -24.12
N LYS A 30 -20.60 17.11 -25.15
CA LYS A 30 -20.68 18.56 -25.00
C LYS A 30 -22.10 19.09 -24.75
N GLY A 31 -23.11 18.22 -24.76
CA GLY A 31 -24.51 18.63 -24.61
C GLY A 31 -25.11 19.26 -25.85
N GLU A 32 -24.44 19.19 -27.01
CA GLU A 32 -24.95 19.70 -28.31
C GLU A 32 -25.91 18.68 -28.95
N PHE A 33 -27.02 18.40 -28.25
CA PHE A 33 -27.90 17.26 -28.56
C PHE A 33 -28.57 17.34 -29.94
N GLU A 34 -28.83 18.53 -30.49
CA GLU A 34 -29.35 18.70 -31.86
C GLU A 34 -28.36 18.20 -32.90
N LYS A 35 -27.08 18.56 -32.77
CA LYS A 35 -26.03 18.12 -33.71
C LYS A 35 -25.74 16.63 -33.53
N ALA A 36 -25.69 16.17 -32.26
CA ALA A 36 -25.52 14.76 -31.95
C ALA A 36 -26.66 13.91 -32.55
N LEU A 37 -27.91 14.39 -32.45
CA LEU A 37 -29.09 13.72 -32.99
C LEU A 37 -28.97 13.52 -34.51
N VAL A 38 -28.64 14.60 -35.25
CA VAL A 38 -28.46 14.50 -36.73
C VAL A 38 -27.38 13.50 -37.08
N SER A 39 -26.22 13.57 -36.39
CA SER A 39 -25.10 12.68 -36.68
C SER A 39 -25.44 11.21 -36.35
N PHE A 40 -26.08 10.93 -35.21
CA PHE A 40 -26.47 9.56 -34.85
C PHE A 40 -27.60 9.03 -35.76
N GLN A 41 -28.52 9.87 -36.22
CA GLN A 41 -29.54 9.46 -37.20
C GLN A 41 -28.94 9.08 -38.55
N GLU A 42 -27.94 9.82 -39.03
CA GLU A 42 -27.20 9.45 -40.25
C GLU A 42 -26.47 8.11 -40.10
N LEU A 43 -25.77 7.92 -38.94
CA LEU A 43 -25.09 6.66 -38.63
C LEU A 43 -26.08 5.48 -38.54
N LEU A 44 -27.24 5.71 -37.90
CA LEU A 44 -28.31 4.70 -37.81
C LEU A 44 -28.95 4.39 -39.14
N THR A 45 -29.10 5.37 -40.02
CA THR A 45 -29.60 5.15 -41.41
C THR A 45 -28.67 4.24 -42.21
N ARG A 46 -27.35 4.42 -42.01
CA ARG A 46 -26.33 3.57 -42.66
C ARG A 46 -26.25 2.17 -42.03
N GLN A 47 -26.52 2.05 -40.73
CA GLN A 47 -26.48 0.80 -39.97
C GLN A 47 -27.77 0.63 -39.13
N PRO A 48 -28.91 0.28 -39.74
CA PRO A 48 -30.22 0.23 -39.06
C PRO A 48 -30.30 -0.79 -37.92
N GLY A 49 -29.44 -1.82 -37.94
CA GLY A 49 -29.34 -2.85 -36.91
C GLY A 49 -28.54 -2.41 -35.66
N ASN A 50 -27.77 -1.32 -35.75
CA ASN A 50 -26.86 -0.92 -34.67
C ASN A 50 -27.64 -0.42 -33.45
N GLY A 51 -27.52 -1.17 -32.33
CA GLY A 51 -28.22 -0.84 -31.08
C GLY A 51 -27.70 0.41 -30.41
N TYR A 52 -26.38 0.66 -30.48
CA TYR A 52 -25.74 1.81 -29.88
C TYR A 52 -26.18 3.13 -30.54
N TYR A 53 -26.17 3.21 -31.89
CA TYR A 53 -26.62 4.42 -32.56
C TYR A 53 -28.11 4.69 -32.34
N PHE A 54 -28.92 3.62 -32.32
CA PHE A 54 -30.33 3.76 -31.96
C PHE A 54 -30.49 4.32 -30.54
N GLN A 55 -29.80 3.76 -29.59
CA GLN A 55 -29.87 4.20 -28.19
C GLN A 55 -29.46 5.67 -28.05
N LYS A 56 -28.33 6.08 -28.68
CA LYS A 56 -27.88 7.47 -28.68
C LYS A 56 -28.86 8.42 -29.36
N THR A 57 -29.51 7.98 -30.45
CA THR A 57 -30.58 8.74 -31.08
C THR A 57 -31.74 8.97 -30.12
N VAL A 58 -32.20 7.94 -29.40
CA VAL A 58 -33.27 8.04 -28.40
C VAL A 58 -32.84 8.94 -27.24
N GLU A 59 -31.62 8.78 -26.73
CA GLU A 59 -31.08 9.62 -25.66
C GLU A 59 -31.06 11.11 -26.07
N CYS A 60 -30.63 11.45 -27.30
CA CYS A 60 -30.69 12.82 -27.80
C CYS A 60 -32.13 13.37 -27.87
N GLN A 61 -33.07 12.57 -28.40
CA GLN A 61 -34.47 12.94 -28.45
C GLN A 61 -35.04 13.23 -27.04
N GLN A 62 -34.71 12.39 -26.07
CA GLN A 62 -35.12 12.57 -24.66
C GLN A 62 -34.52 13.85 -24.06
N GLN A 63 -33.25 14.16 -24.30
CA GLN A 63 -32.62 15.40 -23.85
C GLN A 63 -33.25 16.64 -24.48
N LEU A 64 -33.68 16.55 -25.73
CA LEU A 64 -34.40 17.58 -26.46
C LEU A 64 -35.91 17.61 -26.12
N LYS A 65 -36.37 16.78 -25.18
CA LYS A 65 -37.78 16.64 -24.76
C LYS A 65 -38.72 16.22 -25.89
N GLN A 66 -38.19 15.57 -26.93
CA GLN A 66 -38.98 15.03 -28.05
C GLN A 66 -39.51 13.62 -27.71
N TYR A 67 -40.22 13.53 -26.58
CA TYR A 67 -40.62 12.24 -25.99
C TYR A 67 -41.54 11.41 -26.89
N GLU A 68 -42.44 12.04 -27.63
CA GLU A 68 -43.37 11.34 -28.55
C GLU A 68 -42.60 10.72 -29.75
N VAL A 69 -41.59 11.42 -30.24
CA VAL A 69 -40.71 10.91 -31.33
C VAL A 69 -39.91 9.75 -30.83
N ALA A 70 -39.33 9.84 -29.64
CA ALA A 70 -38.61 8.76 -28.97
C ALA A 70 -39.50 7.54 -28.71
N GLU A 71 -40.72 7.75 -28.21
CA GLU A 71 -41.68 6.66 -27.99
C GLU A 71 -41.97 5.91 -29.29
N LYS A 72 -42.31 6.62 -30.38
CA LYS A 72 -42.57 6.01 -31.68
C LYS A 72 -41.39 5.22 -32.20
N ALA A 73 -40.17 5.76 -32.11
CA ALA A 73 -38.95 5.10 -32.53
C ALA A 73 -38.69 3.82 -31.74
N ILE A 74 -38.84 3.88 -30.40
CA ILE A 74 -38.65 2.69 -29.54
C ILE A 74 -39.70 1.62 -29.83
N ALA A 75 -40.98 2.02 -29.97
CA ALA A 75 -42.08 1.10 -30.26
C ALA A 75 -41.92 0.41 -31.63
N GLU A 76 -41.55 1.14 -32.67
CA GLU A 76 -41.25 0.60 -34.00
C GLU A 76 -40.10 -0.41 -33.94
N ARG A 77 -39.02 -0.09 -33.24
CA ARG A 77 -37.88 -1.00 -33.05
C ARG A 77 -38.28 -2.24 -32.26
N TYR A 78 -39.06 -2.11 -31.20
CA TYR A 78 -39.56 -3.23 -30.42
C TYR A 78 -40.42 -4.16 -31.31
N ASN A 79 -41.33 -3.59 -32.10
CA ASN A 79 -42.16 -4.38 -33.03
C ASN A 79 -41.34 -5.14 -34.06
N LYS A 80 -40.25 -4.55 -34.54
CA LYS A 80 -39.40 -5.13 -35.58
C LYS A 80 -38.47 -6.21 -35.05
N PHE A 81 -37.80 -5.97 -33.91
CA PHE A 81 -36.74 -6.82 -33.39
C PHE A 81 -37.15 -7.67 -32.18
N LYS A 82 -38.27 -7.37 -31.53
CA LYS A 82 -38.80 -8.05 -30.33
C LYS A 82 -37.82 -8.13 -29.16
N GLN A 83 -36.92 -7.15 -29.02
CA GLN A 83 -35.95 -7.08 -27.93
C GLN A 83 -36.62 -6.54 -26.66
N SER A 84 -36.77 -7.39 -25.64
CA SER A 84 -37.58 -7.10 -24.46
C SER A 84 -37.06 -5.94 -23.60
N TYR A 85 -35.77 -5.63 -23.62
CA TYR A 85 -35.18 -4.47 -22.94
C TYR A 85 -35.76 -3.12 -23.43
N LEU A 86 -36.28 -3.07 -24.66
CA LEU A 86 -36.91 -1.87 -25.21
C LEU A 86 -38.21 -1.48 -24.47
N LEU A 87 -38.83 -2.43 -23.77
CA LEU A 87 -39.94 -2.13 -22.86
C LEU A 87 -39.47 -1.26 -21.68
N VAL A 88 -38.27 -1.50 -21.17
CA VAL A 88 -37.68 -0.66 -20.12
C VAL A 88 -37.42 0.76 -20.65
N GLU A 89 -36.90 0.87 -21.89
CA GLU A 89 -36.69 2.17 -22.54
C GLU A 89 -38.02 2.93 -22.74
N LEU A 90 -39.12 2.23 -23.13
CA LEU A 90 -40.45 2.84 -23.20
C LEU A 90 -40.92 3.34 -21.82
N GLY A 91 -40.78 2.50 -20.79
CA GLY A 91 -41.11 2.87 -19.42
C GLY A 91 -40.32 4.10 -18.95
N ALA A 92 -39.01 4.11 -19.18
CA ALA A 92 -38.15 5.25 -18.84
C ALA A 92 -38.53 6.54 -19.61
N ASN A 93 -38.91 6.41 -20.89
CA ASN A 93 -39.39 7.54 -21.66
C ASN A 93 -40.70 8.13 -21.11
N TYR A 94 -41.61 7.31 -20.57
CA TYR A 94 -42.82 7.81 -19.87
C TYR A 94 -42.48 8.40 -18.50
N GLN A 95 -41.52 7.88 -17.79
CA GLN A 95 -41.04 8.44 -16.53
C GLN A 95 -40.51 9.88 -16.71
N LEU A 96 -39.74 10.11 -17.80
CA LEU A 96 -39.27 11.46 -18.16
C LEU A 96 -40.44 12.43 -18.46
N GLN A 97 -41.58 11.91 -18.92
CA GLN A 97 -42.85 12.66 -19.10
C GLN A 97 -43.67 12.80 -17.81
N LYS A 98 -43.15 12.30 -16.67
CA LYS A 98 -43.88 12.23 -15.38
C LYS A 98 -45.17 11.41 -15.43
N ASN A 99 -45.26 10.44 -16.36
CA ASN A 99 -46.40 9.53 -16.47
C ASN A 99 -46.07 8.20 -15.82
N GLU A 100 -46.08 8.19 -14.47
CA GLU A 100 -45.70 7.05 -13.65
C GLU A 100 -46.58 5.80 -13.92
N SER A 101 -47.88 5.98 -14.22
CA SER A 101 -48.78 4.87 -14.50
C SER A 101 -48.37 4.06 -15.75
N LYS A 102 -48.06 4.78 -16.84
CA LYS A 102 -47.60 4.14 -18.06
C LYS A 102 -46.16 3.58 -17.91
N ALA A 103 -45.28 4.33 -17.22
CA ALA A 103 -43.93 3.86 -16.93
C ALA A 103 -43.95 2.50 -16.21
N LYS A 104 -44.70 2.42 -15.10
CA LYS A 104 -44.88 1.20 -14.33
C LYS A 104 -45.42 0.05 -15.17
N LYS A 105 -46.44 0.30 -16.00
CA LYS A 105 -47.01 -0.71 -16.90
C LYS A 105 -45.94 -1.35 -17.81
N TYR A 106 -45.07 -0.55 -18.42
CA TYR A 106 -44.01 -1.05 -19.29
C TYR A 106 -42.90 -1.75 -18.54
N PHE A 107 -42.54 -1.28 -17.33
CA PHE A 107 -41.58 -1.98 -16.48
C PHE A 107 -42.10 -3.37 -16.07
N GLU A 108 -43.38 -3.46 -15.67
CA GLU A 108 -44.00 -4.73 -15.35
C GLU A 108 -44.07 -5.68 -16.58
N GLN A 109 -44.36 -5.15 -17.76
CA GLN A 109 -44.30 -5.91 -19.01
C GLN A 109 -42.90 -6.45 -19.31
N ALA A 110 -41.84 -5.67 -19.02
CA ALA A 110 -40.46 -6.13 -19.17
C ALA A 110 -40.16 -7.28 -18.20
N LEU A 111 -40.55 -7.15 -16.92
CA LEU A 111 -40.40 -8.22 -15.92
C LEU A 111 -41.16 -9.48 -16.30
N ASP A 112 -42.35 -9.36 -16.90
CA ASP A 112 -43.13 -10.51 -17.36
C ASP A 112 -42.48 -11.24 -18.56
N GLN A 113 -41.60 -10.59 -19.34
CA GLN A 113 -40.83 -11.31 -20.35
C GLN A 113 -39.79 -12.25 -19.71
N ILE A 114 -39.21 -11.87 -18.56
CA ILE A 114 -38.26 -12.73 -17.85
C ILE A 114 -38.97 -14.02 -17.36
N LYS A 115 -40.23 -13.91 -16.94
CA LYS A 115 -41.03 -15.09 -16.56
C LYS A 115 -41.23 -16.09 -17.70
N LYS A 116 -41.30 -15.59 -18.93
CA LYS A 116 -41.45 -16.42 -20.15
C LYS A 116 -40.12 -16.99 -20.61
N MET A 117 -39.06 -16.19 -20.52
CA MET A 117 -37.71 -16.51 -20.97
C MET A 117 -36.70 -15.94 -19.98
N PRO A 118 -36.16 -16.69 -19.02
CA PRO A 118 -35.25 -16.18 -17.99
C PRO A 118 -33.99 -15.51 -18.52
N SER A 119 -33.50 -15.91 -19.70
CA SER A 119 -32.32 -15.29 -20.33
C SER A 119 -32.52 -13.83 -20.75
N GLU A 120 -33.76 -13.33 -20.85
CA GLU A 120 -34.03 -11.90 -21.10
C GLU A 120 -33.59 -11.00 -19.94
N VAL A 121 -33.35 -11.57 -18.75
CA VAL A 121 -32.85 -10.83 -17.59
C VAL A 121 -31.59 -10.03 -17.90
N TYR A 122 -30.66 -10.58 -18.68
CA TYR A 122 -29.39 -9.90 -18.99
C TYR A 122 -29.60 -8.56 -19.69
N GLY A 123 -30.51 -8.51 -20.65
CA GLY A 123 -30.82 -7.27 -21.37
C GLY A 123 -31.68 -6.32 -20.54
N ILE A 124 -32.71 -6.85 -19.87
CA ILE A 124 -33.68 -6.07 -19.10
C ILE A 124 -33.05 -5.43 -17.87
N ALA A 125 -32.31 -6.22 -17.07
CA ALA A 125 -31.66 -5.73 -15.86
C ALA A 125 -30.58 -4.68 -16.20
N ALA A 126 -29.77 -4.91 -17.24
CA ALA A 126 -28.74 -3.95 -17.67
C ALA A 126 -29.34 -2.55 -18.02
N VAL A 127 -30.55 -2.52 -18.60
CA VAL A 127 -31.19 -1.23 -18.89
C VAL A 127 -31.78 -0.63 -17.62
N PHE A 128 -32.37 -1.42 -16.71
CA PHE A 128 -32.78 -0.91 -15.39
C PHE A 128 -31.60 -0.33 -14.60
N GLU A 129 -30.46 -1.01 -14.57
CA GLU A 129 -29.24 -0.52 -13.94
C GLU A 129 -28.76 0.80 -14.57
N LYS A 130 -28.70 0.86 -15.88
CA LYS A 130 -28.29 2.06 -16.63
C LYS A 130 -29.21 3.26 -16.32
N LYS A 131 -30.50 3.02 -16.11
CA LYS A 131 -31.49 4.06 -15.77
C LYS A 131 -31.57 4.32 -14.26
N VAL A 132 -30.71 3.69 -13.45
CA VAL A 132 -30.70 3.80 -11.98
C VAL A 132 -32.03 3.35 -11.34
N LEU A 133 -32.73 2.41 -11.98
CA LEU A 133 -33.97 1.82 -11.50
C LEU A 133 -33.66 0.57 -10.67
N ILE A 134 -32.94 0.78 -9.53
CA ILE A 134 -32.32 -0.27 -8.71
C ILE A 134 -33.31 -1.33 -8.29
N ASP A 135 -34.49 -0.95 -7.79
CA ASP A 135 -35.50 -1.90 -7.29
C ASP A 135 -36.03 -2.79 -8.41
N TYR A 136 -36.24 -2.26 -9.61
CA TYR A 136 -36.66 -3.06 -10.79
C TYR A 136 -35.53 -3.98 -11.28
N ALA A 137 -34.28 -3.54 -11.24
CA ALA A 137 -33.12 -4.40 -11.57
C ALA A 137 -33.00 -5.57 -10.59
N LEU A 138 -33.12 -5.33 -9.29
CA LEU A 138 -33.14 -6.37 -8.27
C LEU A 138 -34.30 -7.36 -8.47
N GLN A 139 -35.52 -6.85 -8.76
CA GLN A 139 -36.69 -7.69 -9.08
C GLN A 139 -36.44 -8.55 -10.33
N ALA A 140 -35.82 -8.00 -11.37
CA ALA A 140 -35.49 -8.73 -12.58
C ALA A 140 -34.58 -9.93 -12.29
N TYR A 141 -33.51 -9.73 -11.53
CA TYR A 141 -32.61 -10.80 -11.11
C TYR A 141 -33.32 -11.83 -10.22
N GLN A 142 -34.16 -11.38 -9.30
CA GLN A 142 -34.87 -12.26 -8.40
C GLN A 142 -35.86 -13.15 -9.14
N ILE A 143 -36.64 -12.60 -10.07
CA ILE A 143 -37.56 -13.37 -10.94
C ILE A 143 -36.81 -14.44 -11.74
N ALA A 144 -35.64 -14.07 -12.30
CA ALA A 144 -34.84 -15.02 -13.07
C ALA A 144 -34.35 -16.19 -12.21
N LEU A 145 -33.87 -15.90 -10.98
CA LEU A 145 -33.40 -16.91 -10.02
C LEU A 145 -34.52 -17.82 -9.50
N GLU A 146 -35.76 -17.31 -9.34
CA GLU A 146 -36.92 -18.11 -8.93
C GLU A 146 -37.29 -19.15 -10.00
N ILE A 147 -37.03 -18.84 -11.29
CA ILE A 147 -37.36 -19.73 -12.40
C ILE A 147 -36.20 -20.66 -12.72
N ASP A 148 -34.99 -20.14 -12.76
CA ASP A 148 -33.76 -20.91 -12.99
C ASP A 148 -32.73 -20.66 -11.88
N PRO A 149 -32.76 -21.45 -10.80
CA PRO A 149 -31.82 -21.32 -9.67
C PRO A 149 -30.34 -21.60 -10.03
N LYS A 150 -30.07 -22.07 -11.25
CA LYS A 150 -28.69 -22.28 -11.72
C LYS A 150 -28.02 -20.99 -12.19
N MET A 151 -28.81 -19.95 -12.47
CA MET A 151 -28.27 -18.63 -12.78
C MET A 151 -27.58 -18.05 -11.54
N ASN A 152 -26.56 -17.23 -11.74
CA ASN A 152 -25.88 -16.53 -10.66
C ASN A 152 -25.80 -15.03 -10.98
N PHE A 153 -26.36 -14.22 -10.10
CA PHE A 153 -26.35 -12.75 -10.15
C PHE A 153 -25.89 -12.15 -8.82
N ASN A 154 -25.21 -12.95 -7.96
CA ASN A 154 -24.81 -12.51 -6.64
C ASN A 154 -23.96 -11.25 -6.69
N PHE A 155 -23.01 -11.18 -7.63
CA PHE A 155 -22.15 -10.00 -7.79
C PHE A 155 -22.96 -8.75 -8.18
N GLN A 156 -23.81 -8.84 -9.19
CA GLN A 156 -24.64 -7.73 -9.67
C GLN A 156 -25.62 -7.27 -8.58
N MET A 157 -26.29 -8.21 -7.93
CA MET A 157 -27.21 -7.91 -6.83
C MET A 157 -26.48 -7.26 -5.65
N ALA A 158 -25.25 -7.71 -5.33
CA ALA A 158 -24.44 -7.10 -4.27
C ALA A 158 -24.15 -5.64 -4.58
N VAL A 159 -23.71 -5.33 -5.80
CA VAL A 159 -23.45 -3.94 -6.24
C VAL A 159 -24.72 -3.07 -6.09
N LEU A 160 -25.86 -3.58 -6.54
CA LEU A 160 -27.14 -2.85 -6.44
C LEU A 160 -27.59 -2.64 -5.00
N TYR A 161 -27.44 -3.66 -4.13
CA TYR A 161 -27.73 -3.48 -2.70
C TYR A 161 -26.81 -2.43 -2.06
N GLY A 162 -25.55 -2.38 -2.45
CA GLY A 162 -24.60 -1.34 -2.01
C GLY A 162 -25.04 0.06 -2.44
N GLN A 163 -25.43 0.24 -3.70
CA GLN A 163 -25.96 1.51 -4.22
C GLN A 163 -27.25 1.95 -3.51
N ASN A 164 -28.05 0.99 -3.05
CA ASN A 164 -29.30 1.23 -2.33
C ASN A 164 -29.13 1.31 -0.79
N GLY A 165 -27.88 1.39 -0.29
CA GLY A 165 -27.57 1.50 1.14
C GLY A 165 -27.91 0.24 1.98
N GLN A 166 -28.20 -0.90 1.35
CA GLN A 166 -28.54 -2.15 2.03
C GLN A 166 -27.29 -3.00 2.30
N THR A 167 -26.42 -2.50 3.19
CA THR A 167 -25.09 -3.04 3.48
C THR A 167 -25.10 -4.53 3.83
N ASP A 168 -26.03 -4.99 4.68
CA ASP A 168 -26.07 -6.38 5.10
C ASP A 168 -26.34 -7.32 3.92
N LYS A 169 -27.28 -6.96 3.03
CA LYS A 169 -27.59 -7.75 1.84
C LYS A 169 -26.46 -7.72 0.82
N MET A 170 -25.79 -6.59 0.68
CA MET A 170 -24.59 -6.46 -0.15
C MET A 170 -23.51 -7.42 0.32
N ILE A 171 -23.18 -7.43 1.62
CA ILE A 171 -22.19 -8.31 2.21
C ILE A 171 -22.60 -9.78 1.99
N GLU A 172 -23.87 -10.12 2.24
CA GLU A 172 -24.38 -11.47 2.06
C GLU A 172 -24.16 -11.97 0.64
N LYS A 173 -24.54 -11.17 -0.36
CA LYS A 173 -24.42 -11.53 -1.78
C LYS A 173 -22.97 -11.61 -2.26
N PHE A 174 -22.10 -10.73 -1.81
CA PHE A 174 -20.68 -10.80 -2.11
C PHE A 174 -20.02 -12.04 -1.48
N LEU A 175 -20.36 -12.40 -0.26
CA LEU A 175 -19.85 -13.61 0.38
C LEU A 175 -20.37 -14.89 -0.29
N GLU A 176 -21.63 -14.91 -0.74
CA GLU A 176 -22.17 -15.99 -1.56
C GLU A 176 -21.41 -16.13 -2.88
N GLU A 177 -21.14 -15.01 -3.56
CA GLU A 177 -20.37 -15.00 -4.80
C GLU A 177 -18.97 -15.56 -4.60
N SER A 178 -18.26 -15.13 -3.56
CA SER A 178 -16.91 -15.61 -3.24
C SER A 178 -16.85 -17.11 -2.98
N TYR A 179 -17.92 -17.67 -2.38
CA TYR A 179 -18.02 -19.09 -2.06
C TYR A 179 -18.38 -19.94 -3.28
N MET A 180 -19.36 -19.48 -4.07
CA MET A 180 -19.81 -20.20 -5.27
C MET A 180 -18.82 -20.11 -6.43
N ASN A 181 -18.12 -19.00 -6.56
CA ASN A 181 -17.14 -18.71 -7.62
C ASN A 181 -15.79 -18.29 -7.03
N PRO A 182 -14.94 -19.23 -6.59
CA PRO A 182 -13.66 -18.91 -5.97
C PRO A 182 -12.72 -18.05 -6.84
N GLN A 183 -12.89 -18.09 -8.16
CA GLN A 183 -12.17 -17.21 -9.10
C GLN A 183 -12.48 -15.72 -8.90
N ASN A 184 -13.65 -15.39 -8.35
CA ASN A 184 -14.06 -14.02 -8.06
C ASN A 184 -13.70 -13.58 -6.62
N LEU A 185 -13.07 -14.44 -5.81
CA LEU A 185 -12.71 -14.16 -4.43
C LEU A 185 -11.91 -12.86 -4.30
N ILE A 186 -10.84 -12.71 -5.06
CA ILE A 186 -9.97 -11.51 -5.02
C ILE A 186 -10.74 -10.26 -5.44
N LEU A 187 -11.61 -10.38 -6.45
CA LEU A 187 -12.44 -9.25 -6.90
C LEU A 187 -13.36 -8.77 -5.78
N VAL A 188 -14.01 -9.70 -5.07
CA VAL A 188 -14.89 -9.37 -3.95
C VAL A 188 -14.10 -8.82 -2.75
N GLN A 189 -12.96 -9.41 -2.43
CA GLN A 189 -12.07 -8.91 -1.38
C GLN A 189 -11.62 -7.46 -1.65
N ASN A 190 -11.30 -7.13 -2.92
CA ASN A 190 -10.97 -5.76 -3.31
C ASN A 190 -12.15 -4.81 -3.11
N GLN A 191 -13.39 -5.23 -3.43
CA GLN A 191 -14.58 -4.42 -3.12
C GLN A 191 -14.72 -4.17 -1.61
N PHE A 192 -14.57 -5.20 -0.78
CA PHE A 192 -14.63 -5.04 0.67
C PHE A 192 -13.51 -4.14 1.21
N THR A 193 -12.26 -4.30 0.70
CA THR A 193 -11.14 -3.42 1.07
C THR A 193 -11.47 -1.96 0.75
N ARG A 194 -12.04 -1.70 -0.42
CA ARG A 194 -12.47 -0.36 -0.82
C ARG A 194 -13.51 0.22 0.16
N PHE A 195 -14.54 -0.52 0.52
CA PHE A 195 -15.54 -0.08 1.49
C PHE A 195 -14.94 0.15 2.89
N MET A 196 -13.96 -0.66 3.30
CA MET A 196 -13.28 -0.51 4.59
C MET A 196 -12.35 0.70 4.64
N THR A 197 -11.82 1.16 3.50
CA THR A 197 -10.88 2.29 3.41
C THR A 197 -11.55 3.62 3.08
N GLU A 198 -12.47 3.64 2.11
CA GLU A 198 -13.11 4.88 1.65
C GLU A 198 -14.08 5.47 2.68
N ASN A 199 -14.79 4.63 3.40
CA ASN A 199 -15.85 5.09 4.31
C ASN A 199 -15.45 5.09 5.79
N SER A 200 -14.23 4.67 6.17
CA SER A 200 -13.80 4.49 7.57
C SER A 200 -14.92 4.03 8.55
N ASP A 201 -15.98 3.44 7.98
CA ASP A 201 -17.22 3.12 8.68
C ASP A 201 -17.04 1.87 9.55
N VAL A 202 -16.96 2.09 10.85
CA VAL A 202 -16.89 1.03 11.85
C VAL A 202 -18.07 0.06 11.68
N THR A 203 -19.24 0.56 11.26
CA THR A 203 -20.45 -0.26 11.12
C THR A 203 -20.31 -1.29 10.00
N PHE A 204 -19.69 -0.93 8.86
CA PHE A 204 -19.43 -1.87 7.78
C PHE A 204 -18.46 -2.98 8.19
N LYS A 205 -17.36 -2.62 8.87
CA LYS A 205 -16.38 -3.58 9.38
C LYS A 205 -17.00 -4.57 10.35
N GLU A 206 -17.84 -4.08 11.26
CA GLU A 206 -18.56 -4.93 12.20
C GLU A 206 -19.60 -5.84 11.52
N ALA A 207 -20.34 -5.33 10.53
CA ALA A 207 -21.29 -6.12 9.76
C ALA A 207 -20.58 -7.26 9.00
N LEU A 208 -19.46 -6.96 8.32
CA LEU A 208 -18.67 -7.97 7.61
C LEU A 208 -18.10 -9.02 8.57
N ARG A 209 -17.51 -8.60 9.69
CA ARG A 209 -17.02 -9.51 10.73
C ARG A 209 -18.12 -10.44 11.24
N LYS A 210 -19.28 -9.88 11.57
CA LYS A 210 -20.43 -10.64 12.05
C LYS A 210 -20.91 -11.65 11.01
N ALA A 211 -21.01 -11.25 9.75
CA ALA A 211 -21.43 -12.13 8.66
C ALA A 211 -20.46 -13.32 8.48
N LEU A 212 -19.14 -13.07 8.56
CA LEU A 212 -18.11 -14.13 8.49
C LEU A 212 -18.20 -15.08 9.69
N LEU A 213 -18.35 -14.56 10.91
CA LEU A 213 -18.48 -15.37 12.11
C LEU A 213 -19.73 -16.28 12.07
N ILE A 214 -20.87 -15.76 11.59
CA ILE A 214 -22.10 -16.56 11.42
C ILE A 214 -21.87 -17.72 10.44
N ARG A 215 -21.11 -17.48 9.34
CA ARG A 215 -20.79 -18.54 8.36
C ARG A 215 -19.88 -19.62 8.94
N ILE A 216 -18.87 -19.24 9.71
CA ILE A 216 -17.98 -20.19 10.41
C ILE A 216 -18.77 -21.04 11.40
N GLN A 217 -19.73 -20.46 12.11
CA GLN A 217 -20.57 -21.22 13.06
C GLN A 217 -21.51 -22.20 12.36
N LYS A 218 -22.05 -21.81 11.20
CA LYS A 218 -22.96 -22.66 10.42
C LYS A 218 -22.23 -23.77 9.65
N ASN A 219 -21.10 -23.39 9.01
CA ASN A 219 -20.30 -24.27 8.18
C ASN A 219 -18.87 -24.22 8.64
N GLN A 220 -18.38 -25.30 9.23
CA GLN A 220 -16.98 -25.37 9.71
C GLN A 220 -15.98 -25.64 8.56
N GLU A 221 -16.13 -24.93 7.46
CA GLU A 221 -15.25 -25.04 6.30
C GLU A 221 -14.02 -24.13 6.42
N VAL A 222 -12.88 -24.64 5.95
CA VAL A 222 -11.60 -23.91 5.95
C VAL A 222 -11.72 -22.56 5.23
N PHE A 223 -12.50 -22.50 4.15
CA PHE A 223 -12.74 -21.29 3.37
C PHE A 223 -13.15 -20.08 4.22
N TRP A 224 -14.10 -20.28 5.16
CA TRP A 224 -14.58 -19.17 5.99
C TRP A 224 -13.56 -18.73 7.03
N ASN A 225 -12.75 -19.66 7.56
CA ASN A 225 -11.64 -19.29 8.45
C ASN A 225 -10.57 -18.51 7.69
N GLN A 226 -10.23 -18.91 6.44
CA GLN A 226 -9.30 -18.17 5.59
C GLN A 226 -9.82 -16.76 5.29
N TYR A 227 -11.12 -16.64 5.01
CA TYR A 227 -11.74 -15.34 4.75
C TYR A 227 -11.72 -14.43 5.99
N LEU A 228 -11.97 -14.98 7.17
CA LEU A 228 -11.90 -14.22 8.42
C LEU A 228 -10.46 -13.86 8.79
N SER A 229 -9.49 -14.75 8.52
CA SER A 229 -8.07 -14.45 8.65
C SER A 229 -7.69 -13.26 7.77
N TRP A 230 -8.04 -13.30 6.47
CA TRP A 230 -7.85 -12.17 5.56
C TRP A 230 -8.46 -10.87 6.10
N PHE A 231 -9.70 -10.92 6.58
CA PHE A 231 -10.36 -9.74 7.17
C PHE A 231 -9.54 -9.14 8.33
N TYR A 232 -9.07 -9.98 9.26
CA TYR A 232 -8.26 -9.52 10.39
C TYR A 232 -6.91 -8.96 9.94
N VAL A 233 -6.26 -9.53 8.93
CA VAL A 233 -5.04 -8.98 8.34
C VAL A 233 -5.30 -7.57 7.78
N GLN A 234 -6.41 -7.36 7.05
CA GLN A 234 -6.80 -6.04 6.55
C GLN A 234 -7.03 -5.00 7.68
N GLN A 235 -7.42 -5.46 8.88
CA GLN A 235 -7.59 -4.60 10.06
C GLN A 235 -6.32 -4.47 10.90
N LYS A 236 -5.20 -5.06 10.48
CA LYS A 236 -3.95 -5.18 11.25
C LYS A 236 -4.14 -5.86 12.63
N GLU A 237 -5.13 -6.72 12.75
CA GLU A 237 -5.41 -7.53 13.95
C GLU A 237 -4.77 -8.91 13.82
N PHE A 238 -3.43 -8.95 13.69
CA PHE A 238 -2.67 -10.15 13.32
C PHE A 238 -2.84 -11.30 14.32
N GLY A 239 -2.94 -11.02 15.62
CA GLY A 239 -3.20 -12.04 16.63
C GLY A 239 -4.54 -12.77 16.42
N LYS A 240 -5.59 -12.05 15.97
CA LYS A 240 -6.88 -12.67 15.63
C LYS A 240 -6.81 -13.45 14.33
N ALA A 241 -6.05 -12.97 13.34
CA ALA A 241 -5.77 -13.72 12.11
C ALA A 241 -5.04 -15.03 12.45
N PHE A 242 -4.04 -14.98 13.31
CA PHE A 242 -3.29 -16.16 13.76
C PHE A 242 -4.16 -17.21 14.44
N ILE A 243 -5.16 -16.81 15.22
CA ILE A 243 -6.13 -17.75 15.79
C ILE A 243 -6.86 -18.54 14.69
N GLN A 244 -7.21 -17.89 13.57
CA GLN A 244 -7.87 -18.56 12.44
C GLN A 244 -6.89 -19.50 11.73
N GLU A 245 -5.67 -19.08 11.44
CA GLU A 245 -4.66 -19.90 10.79
C GLU A 245 -4.26 -21.12 11.64
N LYS A 246 -4.16 -20.95 12.98
CA LYS A 246 -4.00 -22.10 13.91
C LYS A 246 -5.15 -23.09 13.83
N ALA A 247 -6.39 -22.61 13.73
CA ALA A 247 -7.57 -23.48 13.61
C ALA A 247 -7.56 -24.24 12.28
N ILE A 248 -7.13 -23.62 11.19
CA ILE A 248 -6.96 -24.24 9.88
C ILE A 248 -5.89 -25.34 9.95
N TYR A 249 -4.70 -24.98 10.45
CA TYR A 249 -3.57 -25.92 10.58
C TYR A 249 -3.90 -27.14 11.45
N LYS A 250 -4.59 -26.95 12.57
CA LYS A 250 -5.00 -28.08 13.44
C LYS A 250 -5.97 -29.07 12.76
N ARG A 251 -6.75 -28.60 11.79
CA ARG A 251 -7.67 -29.48 11.02
C ARG A 251 -6.94 -30.21 9.90
N ASN A 252 -6.00 -29.54 9.26
CA ASN A 252 -5.20 -30.08 8.16
C ASN A 252 -3.75 -29.59 8.27
N PRO A 253 -2.87 -30.33 8.97
CA PRO A 253 -1.49 -29.91 9.25
C PRO A 253 -0.56 -30.17 8.04
N GLU A 254 -0.97 -29.77 6.83
CA GLU A 254 -0.17 -30.01 5.62
C GLU A 254 0.86 -28.90 5.35
N SER A 255 0.53 -27.67 5.70
CA SER A 255 1.41 -26.54 5.37
C SER A 255 1.32 -25.41 6.39
N LEU A 256 2.49 -24.89 6.75
CA LEU A 256 2.62 -23.67 7.58
C LEU A 256 2.69 -22.39 6.73
N TYR A 257 2.49 -22.46 5.40
CA TYR A 257 2.72 -21.35 4.47
C TYR A 257 2.00 -20.05 4.88
N ASN A 258 0.71 -20.11 5.18
CA ASN A 258 -0.06 -18.92 5.58
C ASN A 258 0.41 -18.36 6.93
N ILE A 259 0.83 -19.23 7.84
CA ILE A 259 1.36 -18.84 9.16
C ILE A 259 2.72 -18.14 9.00
N VAL A 260 3.57 -18.64 8.10
CA VAL A 260 4.86 -18.00 7.77
C VAL A 260 4.65 -16.63 7.11
N ASN A 261 3.70 -16.52 6.18
CA ASN A 261 3.36 -15.21 5.61
C ASN A 261 2.82 -14.24 6.67
N LEU A 262 2.03 -14.72 7.59
CA LEU A 262 1.47 -13.88 8.65
C LEU A 262 2.55 -13.36 9.61
N VAL A 263 3.57 -14.16 9.94
CA VAL A 263 4.68 -13.69 10.77
C VAL A 263 5.48 -12.59 10.07
N GLN A 264 5.71 -12.73 8.78
CA GLN A 264 6.43 -11.71 8.01
C GLN A 264 5.67 -10.37 8.03
N ILE A 265 4.36 -10.39 7.75
CA ILE A 265 3.52 -9.18 7.81
C ILE A 265 3.51 -8.59 9.22
N SER A 266 3.44 -9.43 10.27
CA SER A 266 3.45 -8.96 11.66
C SER A 266 4.76 -8.25 12.01
N ILE A 267 5.89 -8.74 11.50
CA ILE A 267 7.20 -8.11 11.69
C ILE A 267 7.28 -6.77 10.95
N GLU A 268 6.83 -6.73 9.69
CA GLU A 268 6.83 -5.52 8.87
C GLU A 268 5.95 -4.40 9.46
N GLU A 269 4.86 -4.77 10.13
CA GLU A 269 3.93 -3.85 10.78
C GLU A 269 4.25 -3.58 12.27
N ASP A 270 5.44 -4.03 12.75
CA ASP A 270 5.95 -3.86 14.12
C ASP A 270 5.09 -4.50 15.23
N ASP A 271 4.24 -5.50 14.89
CA ASP A 271 3.51 -6.31 15.87
C ASP A 271 4.39 -7.45 16.40
N LYS A 272 5.39 -7.07 17.23
CA LYS A 272 6.41 -7.98 17.73
C LYS A 272 5.85 -9.09 18.62
N GLU A 273 4.81 -8.80 19.38
CA GLU A 273 4.24 -9.79 20.31
C GLU A 273 3.52 -10.92 19.52
N THR A 274 2.70 -10.55 18.55
CA THR A 274 2.09 -11.56 17.65
C THR A 274 3.15 -12.32 16.86
N ALA A 275 4.18 -11.63 16.33
CA ALA A 275 5.26 -12.29 15.61
C ALA A 275 5.99 -13.33 16.48
N LYS A 276 6.29 -13.03 17.74
CA LYS A 276 6.89 -13.98 18.70
C LYS A 276 6.00 -15.21 18.92
N GLU A 277 4.68 -15.01 19.10
CA GLU A 277 3.73 -16.12 19.28
C GLU A 277 3.69 -17.03 18.04
N ILE A 278 3.70 -16.43 16.84
CA ILE A 278 3.67 -17.19 15.58
C ILE A 278 4.98 -17.97 15.40
N LEU A 279 6.13 -17.35 15.64
CA LEU A 279 7.44 -18.00 15.54
C LEU A 279 7.59 -19.16 16.52
N ALA A 280 7.12 -18.99 17.77
CA ALA A 280 7.09 -20.09 18.74
C ALA A 280 6.23 -21.26 18.27
N PHE A 281 5.04 -20.97 17.72
CA PHE A 281 4.16 -22.00 17.15
C PHE A 281 4.82 -22.71 15.95
N ILE A 282 5.52 -22.00 15.08
CA ILE A 282 6.27 -22.60 13.96
C ILE A 282 7.32 -23.58 14.51
N LEU A 283 8.13 -23.19 15.50
CA LEU A 283 9.15 -24.05 16.10
C LEU A 283 8.58 -25.33 16.72
N GLU A 284 7.39 -25.25 17.34
CA GLU A 284 6.72 -26.39 17.93
C GLU A 284 6.15 -27.37 16.90
N ASN A 285 5.78 -26.89 15.72
CA ASN A 285 4.99 -27.66 14.75
C ASN A 285 5.73 -28.04 13.46
N THR A 286 6.96 -27.53 13.24
CA THR A 286 7.76 -27.90 12.08
C THR A 286 8.92 -28.83 12.44
N LYS A 287 9.25 -29.73 11.51
CA LYS A 287 10.50 -30.52 11.50
C LYS A 287 11.44 -30.05 10.40
N ASP A 288 11.01 -29.09 9.61
CA ASP A 288 11.84 -28.49 8.57
C ASP A 288 12.93 -27.65 9.22
N SER A 289 14.18 -28.06 9.03
CA SER A 289 15.36 -27.43 9.62
C SER A 289 15.57 -25.99 9.12
N GLU A 290 15.20 -25.70 7.87
CA GLU A 290 15.33 -24.36 7.31
C GLU A 290 14.31 -23.41 7.93
N LEU A 291 13.05 -23.84 8.06
CA LEU A 291 12.01 -23.06 8.68
C LEU A 291 12.27 -22.82 10.19
N GLN A 292 12.83 -23.85 10.89
CA GLN A 292 13.28 -23.67 12.27
C GLN A 292 14.40 -22.63 12.38
N MET A 293 15.37 -22.69 11.49
CA MET A 293 16.48 -21.73 11.47
C MET A 293 15.98 -20.30 11.21
N GLN A 294 15.07 -20.11 10.25
CA GLN A 294 14.46 -18.80 9.98
C GLN A 294 13.69 -18.27 11.20
N ALA A 295 12.95 -19.14 11.88
CA ALA A 295 12.22 -18.74 13.09
C ALA A 295 13.17 -18.33 14.22
N HIS A 296 14.26 -19.07 14.43
CA HIS A 296 15.30 -18.70 15.39
C HIS A 296 16.02 -17.41 15.02
N TYR A 297 16.30 -17.19 13.72
CA TYR A 297 16.87 -15.93 13.22
C TYR A 297 16.02 -14.74 13.64
N PHE A 298 14.73 -14.74 13.29
CA PHE A 298 13.83 -13.61 13.60
C PHE A 298 13.65 -13.40 15.11
N LEU A 299 13.53 -14.48 15.89
CA LEU A 299 13.43 -14.36 17.36
C LEU A 299 14.69 -13.75 17.96
N THR A 300 15.87 -14.14 17.46
CA THR A 300 17.14 -13.60 17.95
C THR A 300 17.34 -12.15 17.51
N GLU A 301 17.00 -11.82 16.28
CA GLU A 301 17.03 -10.44 15.77
C GLU A 301 16.11 -9.52 16.58
N MET A 302 14.89 -9.98 16.92
CA MET A 302 13.98 -9.24 17.81
C MET A 302 14.57 -9.02 19.20
N LYS A 303 15.26 -10.02 19.76
CA LYS A 303 15.96 -9.89 21.06
C LYS A 303 17.07 -8.86 20.98
N ILE A 304 17.88 -8.86 19.92
CA ILE A 304 18.97 -7.89 19.71
C ILE A 304 18.45 -6.46 19.62
N ASN A 305 17.31 -6.27 18.95
CA ASN A 305 16.70 -4.96 18.70
C ASN A 305 15.77 -4.48 19.84
N ASP A 306 15.61 -5.25 20.92
CA ASP A 306 14.80 -4.87 22.06
C ASP A 306 15.65 -4.05 23.06
N PRO A 307 15.38 -2.74 23.23
CA PRO A 307 16.17 -1.88 24.11
C PRO A 307 16.07 -2.25 25.59
N SER A 308 15.07 -3.05 25.99
CA SER A 308 14.92 -3.54 27.37
C SER A 308 15.86 -4.70 27.69
N ILE A 309 16.42 -5.36 26.67
CA ILE A 309 17.30 -6.52 26.84
C ILE A 309 18.76 -6.07 26.90
N ASN A 310 19.36 -6.20 28.08
CA ASN A 310 20.77 -5.84 28.33
C ASN A 310 21.68 -7.07 28.51
N ASN A 311 21.13 -8.30 28.41
CA ASN A 311 21.89 -9.53 28.61
C ASN A 311 22.52 -10.02 27.31
N TYR A 312 23.48 -9.29 26.77
CA TYR A 312 24.18 -9.65 25.54
C TYR A 312 24.94 -10.98 25.62
N SER A 313 25.36 -11.41 26.83
CA SER A 313 26.05 -12.70 27.00
C SER A 313 25.13 -13.90 26.74
N GLU A 314 23.82 -13.77 27.00
CA GLU A 314 22.85 -14.82 26.70
C GLU A 314 22.59 -14.88 25.20
N ILE A 315 22.39 -13.74 24.55
CA ILE A 315 22.21 -13.65 23.08
C ILE A 315 23.42 -14.23 22.34
N GLU A 316 24.63 -13.94 22.82
CA GLU A 316 25.86 -14.51 22.27
C GLU A 316 25.87 -16.04 22.34
N LYS A 317 25.51 -16.62 23.48
CA LYS A 317 25.42 -18.08 23.66
C LYS A 317 24.35 -18.69 22.75
N ASP A 318 23.18 -18.04 22.62
CA ASP A 318 22.11 -18.48 21.73
C ASP A 318 22.63 -18.53 20.29
N LEU A 319 23.25 -17.45 19.80
CA LEU A 319 23.79 -17.38 18.42
C LEU A 319 24.88 -18.44 18.17
N VAL A 320 25.79 -18.64 19.13
CA VAL A 320 26.82 -19.69 19.01
C VAL A 320 26.18 -21.08 18.96
N SER A 321 25.19 -21.34 19.82
CA SER A 321 24.45 -22.61 19.82
C SER A 321 23.73 -22.85 18.50
N LEU A 322 23.08 -21.85 17.94
CA LEU A 322 22.39 -21.94 16.65
C LEU A 322 23.36 -22.21 15.50
N LEU A 323 24.51 -21.53 15.46
CA LEU A 323 25.53 -21.77 14.44
C LEU A 323 26.17 -23.17 14.58
N ASN A 324 26.30 -23.69 15.81
CA ASN A 324 26.73 -25.07 16.01
C ASN A 324 25.69 -26.08 15.55
N GLN A 325 24.40 -25.78 15.75
CA GLN A 325 23.29 -26.66 15.33
C GLN A 325 23.12 -26.71 13.81
N TYR A 326 23.14 -25.56 13.14
CA TYR A 326 22.88 -25.45 11.70
C TYR A 326 24.14 -25.49 10.84
N GLY A 327 25.31 -25.37 11.45
CA GLY A 327 26.60 -25.33 10.76
C GLY A 327 26.89 -24.02 10.05
N ILE A 328 28.08 -23.92 9.49
CA ILE A 328 28.53 -22.80 8.65
C ILE A 328 28.32 -23.20 7.19
N THR A 329 27.20 -22.83 6.63
CA THR A 329 26.72 -23.20 5.29
C THR A 329 26.07 -22.02 4.59
N PRO A 330 25.86 -22.05 3.25
CA PRO A 330 25.08 -21.00 2.57
C PRO A 330 23.66 -20.85 3.14
N TYR A 331 23.04 -21.90 3.64
CA TYR A 331 21.70 -21.88 4.23
C TYR A 331 21.64 -21.11 5.55
N SER A 332 22.70 -21.19 6.38
CA SER A 332 22.79 -20.49 7.66
C SER A 332 23.39 -19.08 7.52
N LEU A 333 23.56 -18.55 6.32
CA LEU A 333 24.24 -17.28 6.08
C LEU A 333 23.64 -16.13 6.87
N LYS A 334 22.31 -16.03 6.94
CA LYS A 334 21.63 -14.96 7.72
C LYS A 334 22.00 -15.00 9.20
N LEU A 335 22.15 -16.17 9.80
CA LEU A 335 22.62 -16.31 11.18
C LEU A 335 24.10 -15.91 11.33
N GLN A 336 24.94 -16.22 10.33
CA GLN A 336 26.35 -15.82 10.32
C GLN A 336 26.48 -14.29 10.24
N LEU A 337 25.71 -13.64 9.36
CA LEU A 337 25.64 -12.18 9.23
C LEU A 337 25.14 -11.54 10.54
N LEU A 338 24.06 -12.06 11.11
CA LEU A 338 23.50 -11.57 12.38
C LEU A 338 24.53 -11.68 13.53
N LYS A 339 25.24 -12.81 13.61
CA LYS A 339 26.30 -12.99 14.64
C LYS A 339 27.45 -12.04 14.42
N ALA A 340 27.91 -11.83 13.19
CA ALA A 340 29.00 -10.92 12.88
C ALA A 340 28.62 -9.45 13.19
N HIS A 341 27.39 -9.08 12.87
CA HIS A 341 26.83 -7.76 13.21
C HIS A 341 26.76 -7.58 14.74
N PHE A 342 26.17 -8.54 15.44
CA PHE A 342 26.04 -8.51 16.90
C PHE A 342 27.41 -8.40 17.59
N ASP A 343 28.40 -9.22 17.15
CA ASP A 343 29.75 -9.16 17.71
C ASP A 343 30.38 -7.78 17.52
N THR A 344 30.18 -7.17 16.38
CA THR A 344 30.78 -5.88 16.03
C THR A 344 30.12 -4.72 16.77
N PHE A 345 28.79 -4.60 16.66
CA PHE A 345 28.09 -3.37 17.08
C PHE A 345 27.59 -3.40 18.53
N GLN A 346 27.24 -4.58 19.07
CA GLN A 346 26.81 -4.75 20.45
C GLN A 346 27.96 -5.17 21.38
N MET A 347 28.71 -6.22 20.99
CA MET A 347 29.81 -6.73 21.78
C MET A 347 31.11 -5.92 21.61
N LYS A 348 31.16 -4.99 20.63
CA LYS A 348 32.34 -4.19 20.28
C LYS A 348 33.58 -5.02 19.96
N ASN A 349 33.36 -6.18 19.35
CA ASN A 349 34.41 -7.13 18.95
C ASN A 349 34.42 -7.35 17.42
N PRO A 350 34.85 -6.36 16.61
CA PRO A 350 34.88 -6.45 15.15
C PRO A 350 35.81 -7.54 14.63
N THR A 351 36.79 -7.97 15.43
CA THR A 351 37.72 -9.04 15.04
C THR A 351 36.97 -10.36 14.90
N GLN A 352 36.09 -10.71 15.84
CA GLN A 352 35.30 -11.93 15.77
C GLN A 352 34.32 -11.89 14.61
N GLY A 353 33.63 -10.76 14.38
CA GLY A 353 32.75 -10.60 13.23
C GLY A 353 33.45 -10.84 11.89
N LYS A 354 34.66 -10.27 11.72
CA LYS A 354 35.46 -10.50 10.49
C LYS A 354 35.88 -11.96 10.30
N VAL A 355 36.16 -12.70 11.37
CA VAL A 355 36.52 -14.11 11.28
C VAL A 355 35.34 -14.91 10.71
N ILE A 356 34.13 -14.70 11.21
CA ILE A 356 32.92 -15.38 10.73
C ILE A 356 32.71 -15.09 9.24
N LEU A 357 32.76 -13.83 8.84
CA LEU A 357 32.47 -13.43 7.47
C LEU A 357 33.54 -13.87 6.47
N LYS A 358 34.82 -13.90 6.89
CA LYS A 358 35.87 -14.46 6.04
C LYS A 358 35.69 -15.97 5.78
N THR A 359 35.21 -16.70 6.77
CA THR A 359 34.82 -18.10 6.58
C THR A 359 33.62 -18.22 5.65
N ALA A 360 32.66 -17.32 5.78
CA ALA A 360 31.49 -17.28 4.88
C ALA A 360 31.87 -17.01 3.41
N LEU A 361 32.91 -16.20 3.14
CA LEU A 361 33.38 -15.94 1.77
C LEU A 361 33.98 -17.21 1.09
N GLU A 362 34.35 -18.22 1.84
CA GLU A 362 34.89 -19.50 1.30
C GLU A 362 33.75 -20.48 0.92
N LEU A 363 32.49 -20.15 1.25
CA LEU A 363 31.33 -20.98 0.91
C LEU A 363 30.93 -20.80 -0.56
N PRO A 364 30.25 -21.78 -1.16
CA PRO A 364 29.68 -21.66 -2.51
C PRO A 364 28.42 -20.78 -2.49
N LEU A 365 28.63 -19.49 -2.34
CA LEU A 365 27.58 -18.48 -2.29
C LEU A 365 27.18 -18.04 -3.71
N ASP A 366 25.92 -17.68 -3.88
CA ASP A 366 25.50 -16.94 -5.07
C ASP A 366 25.95 -15.47 -5.01
N GLU A 367 25.69 -14.74 -6.08
CA GLU A 367 26.13 -13.35 -6.25
C GLU A 367 25.51 -12.41 -5.19
N TYR A 368 24.22 -12.60 -4.84
CA TYR A 368 23.53 -11.83 -3.82
C TYR A 368 24.03 -12.15 -2.41
N GLN A 369 24.19 -13.42 -2.10
CA GLN A 369 24.76 -13.88 -0.83
C GLN A 369 26.19 -13.37 -0.63
N MET A 370 27.00 -13.38 -1.70
CA MET A 370 28.34 -12.82 -1.68
C MET A 370 28.32 -11.31 -1.42
N ALA A 371 27.38 -10.59 -2.03
CA ALA A 371 27.20 -9.17 -1.80
C ALA A 371 26.79 -8.86 -0.34
N GLU A 372 25.89 -9.65 0.25
CA GLU A 372 25.51 -9.51 1.67
C GLU A 372 26.72 -9.69 2.60
N VAL A 373 27.57 -10.68 2.36
CA VAL A 373 28.80 -10.89 3.16
C VAL A 373 29.79 -9.74 2.98
N LYS A 374 30.01 -9.28 1.75
CA LYS A 374 30.87 -8.13 1.46
C LYS A 374 30.34 -6.85 2.10
N MET A 375 29.01 -6.66 2.10
CA MET A 375 28.34 -5.50 2.71
C MET A 375 28.61 -5.44 4.21
N GLU A 376 28.37 -6.53 4.93
CA GLU A 376 28.62 -6.61 6.37
C GLU A 376 30.12 -6.46 6.70
N LEU A 377 31.03 -7.03 5.89
CA LEU A 377 32.47 -6.79 6.04
C LEU A 377 32.84 -5.32 5.87
N ALA A 378 32.26 -4.64 4.89
CA ALA A 378 32.46 -3.22 4.67
C ALA A 378 31.95 -2.40 5.87
N ASP A 379 30.77 -2.74 6.40
CA ASP A 379 30.23 -2.13 7.61
C ASP A 379 31.15 -2.32 8.83
N ILE A 380 31.76 -3.50 8.99
CA ILE A 380 32.75 -3.75 10.04
C ILE A 380 34.04 -2.94 9.84
N PHE A 381 34.54 -2.82 8.61
CA PHE A 381 35.69 -1.97 8.33
C PHE A 381 35.37 -0.50 8.59
N LEU A 382 34.17 -0.07 8.22
CA LEU A 382 33.69 1.27 8.53
C LEU A 382 33.66 1.51 10.05
N PHE A 383 33.12 0.54 10.82
CA PHE A 383 33.11 0.61 12.30
C PHE A 383 34.53 0.79 12.90
N GLU A 384 35.54 0.20 12.29
CA GLU A 384 36.95 0.30 12.71
C GLU A 384 37.69 1.57 12.17
N GLU A 385 36.99 2.55 11.58
CA GLU A 385 37.56 3.71 10.90
C GLU A 385 38.47 3.38 9.69
N LYS A 386 38.35 2.18 9.16
CA LYS A 386 39.11 1.72 7.97
C LYS A 386 38.37 2.12 6.69
N PHE A 387 38.12 3.41 6.52
CA PHE A 387 37.27 3.97 5.45
C PHE A 387 37.64 3.46 4.05
N ASN A 388 38.93 3.40 3.71
CA ASN A 388 39.37 2.96 2.38
C ASN A 388 39.05 1.48 2.12
N GLN A 389 39.11 0.63 3.17
CA GLN A 389 38.77 -0.79 3.05
C GLN A 389 37.25 -0.96 2.93
N ALA A 390 36.47 -0.21 3.70
CA ALA A 390 35.02 -0.21 3.58
C ALA A 390 34.58 0.19 2.16
N SER A 391 35.11 1.31 1.64
CA SER A 391 34.80 1.77 0.28
C SER A 391 35.17 0.77 -0.79
N LEU A 392 36.29 0.02 -0.62
CA LEU A 392 36.69 -1.00 -1.59
C LEU A 392 35.64 -2.13 -1.70
N TYR A 393 35.13 -2.61 -0.57
CA TYR A 393 34.10 -3.67 -0.57
C TYR A 393 32.77 -3.15 -1.12
N TYR A 394 32.34 -1.95 -0.75
CA TYR A 394 31.13 -1.35 -1.32
C TYR A 394 31.25 -1.16 -2.85
N SER A 395 32.41 -0.71 -3.35
CA SER A 395 32.62 -0.56 -4.80
C SER A 395 32.61 -1.88 -5.55
N GLN A 396 33.08 -2.98 -4.94
CA GLN A 396 32.97 -4.31 -5.55
C GLN A 396 31.49 -4.74 -5.70
N ILE A 397 30.66 -4.48 -4.69
CA ILE A 397 29.22 -4.79 -4.75
C ILE A 397 28.53 -3.94 -5.82
N GLU A 398 28.86 -2.65 -5.89
CA GLU A 398 28.33 -1.74 -6.91
C GLU A 398 28.72 -2.19 -8.33
N GLU A 399 29.93 -2.70 -8.53
CA GLU A 399 30.39 -3.19 -9.83
C GLU A 399 29.69 -4.52 -10.19
N ASP A 400 29.62 -5.47 -9.23
CA ASP A 400 29.03 -6.80 -9.42
C ASP A 400 27.50 -6.71 -9.66
N LEU A 401 26.78 -5.84 -8.92
CA LEU A 401 25.32 -5.70 -8.92
C LEU A 401 24.84 -4.30 -9.37
N LYS A 402 25.48 -3.78 -10.40
CA LYS A 402 25.11 -2.48 -10.99
C LYS A 402 23.65 -2.48 -11.43
N ASN A 403 22.90 -1.45 -11.04
CA ASN A 403 21.45 -1.29 -11.26
C ASN A 403 20.54 -2.19 -10.40
N ASP A 404 21.08 -2.93 -9.47
CA ASP A 404 20.29 -3.63 -8.45
C ASP A 404 20.14 -2.77 -7.18
N VAL A 405 19.12 -3.08 -6.37
CA VAL A 405 18.86 -2.38 -5.10
C VAL A 405 20.07 -2.51 -4.16
N ILE A 406 20.69 -3.70 -4.08
CA ILE A 406 21.88 -3.95 -3.23
C ILE A 406 23.08 -3.15 -3.72
N GLY A 407 23.27 -3.02 -5.03
CA GLY A 407 24.31 -2.17 -5.61
C GLY A 407 24.11 -0.69 -5.27
N HIS A 408 22.88 -0.19 -5.37
CA HIS A 408 22.55 1.18 -4.97
C HIS A 408 22.72 1.40 -3.45
N GLU A 409 22.40 0.41 -2.62
CA GLU A 409 22.66 0.45 -1.17
C GLU A 409 24.17 0.53 -0.87
N ALA A 410 24.97 -0.27 -1.56
CA ALA A 410 26.43 -0.23 -1.45
C ALA A 410 26.98 1.16 -1.82
N THR A 411 26.47 1.75 -2.90
CA THR A 411 26.85 3.12 -3.32
C THR A 411 26.45 4.16 -2.26
N LEU A 412 25.25 4.03 -1.67
CA LEU A 412 24.81 4.90 -0.58
C LEU A 412 25.74 4.80 0.64
N LYS A 413 26.11 3.58 1.05
CA LYS A 413 27.03 3.34 2.17
C LYS A 413 28.45 3.83 1.85
N SER A 414 28.90 3.71 0.62
CA SER A 414 30.18 4.28 0.16
C SER A 414 30.18 5.82 0.23
N ALA A 415 29.07 6.46 -0.19
CA ALA A 415 28.90 7.90 -0.07
C ALA A 415 28.88 8.36 1.41
N LYS A 416 28.15 7.63 2.28
CA LYS A 416 28.17 7.87 3.74
C LYS A 416 29.57 7.66 4.33
N THR A 417 30.35 6.71 3.83
CA THR A 417 31.76 6.51 4.24
C THR A 417 32.61 7.71 3.91
N SER A 418 32.45 8.28 2.71
CA SER A 418 33.15 9.52 2.29
C SER A 418 32.74 10.70 3.15
N TYR A 419 31.46 10.83 3.48
CA TYR A 419 30.93 11.84 4.40
C TYR A 419 31.54 11.71 5.80
N PHE A 420 31.59 10.52 6.39
CA PHE A 420 32.20 10.29 7.72
C PHE A 420 33.71 10.56 7.75
N LYS A 421 34.40 10.32 6.63
CA LYS A 421 35.81 10.63 6.46
C LYS A 421 36.06 12.15 6.34
N GLY A 422 35.01 12.94 6.03
CA GLY A 422 35.10 14.37 5.77
C GLY A 422 35.48 14.74 4.33
N ASP A 423 35.36 13.79 3.40
CA ASP A 423 35.56 14.01 1.96
C ASP A 423 34.22 14.42 1.32
N PHE A 424 33.77 15.63 1.66
CA PHE A 424 32.44 16.12 1.32
C PHE A 424 32.25 16.36 -0.17
N ASP A 425 33.28 16.75 -0.90
CA ASP A 425 33.20 16.99 -2.34
C ASP A 425 32.90 15.68 -3.10
N TRP A 426 33.51 14.59 -2.67
CA TRP A 426 33.28 13.28 -3.26
C TRP A 426 31.93 12.71 -2.82
N ALA A 427 31.60 12.81 -1.55
CA ALA A 427 30.29 12.38 -1.02
C ALA A 427 29.14 13.09 -1.76
N LEU A 428 29.25 14.40 -1.97
CA LEU A 428 28.24 15.20 -2.67
C LEU A 428 27.99 14.72 -4.10
N LYS A 429 29.04 14.34 -4.84
CA LYS A 429 28.90 13.77 -6.19
C LYS A 429 28.14 12.45 -6.16
N GLN A 430 28.52 11.54 -5.27
CA GLN A 430 27.88 10.22 -5.14
C GLN A 430 26.40 10.36 -4.75
N PHE A 431 26.06 11.20 -3.76
CA PHE A 431 24.68 11.44 -3.36
C PHE A 431 23.85 12.10 -4.49
N LYS A 432 24.46 12.99 -5.28
CA LYS A 432 23.80 13.61 -6.43
C LYS A 432 23.41 12.59 -7.51
N GLU A 433 24.24 11.61 -7.76
CA GLU A 433 23.95 10.53 -8.71
C GLU A 433 22.86 9.61 -8.19
N LEU A 434 22.93 9.18 -6.93
CA LEU A 434 21.97 8.27 -6.30
C LEU A 434 20.54 8.81 -6.28
N LYS A 435 20.35 10.10 -5.99
CA LYS A 435 19.01 10.70 -5.98
C LYS A 435 18.30 10.69 -7.33
N ALA A 436 19.02 10.47 -8.42
CA ALA A 436 18.49 10.47 -9.79
C ALA A 436 18.16 9.07 -10.33
N VAL A 437 18.78 8.01 -9.80
CA VAL A 437 18.75 6.67 -10.45
C VAL A 437 18.37 5.52 -9.52
N SER A 438 18.22 5.76 -8.23
CA SER A 438 17.94 4.70 -7.24
C SER A 438 16.45 4.56 -6.89
N SER A 439 16.12 3.56 -6.07
CA SER A 439 14.78 3.43 -5.50
C SER A 439 14.41 4.66 -4.67
N GLN A 440 13.09 4.93 -4.51
CA GLN A 440 12.61 6.12 -3.81
C GLN A 440 13.19 6.26 -2.38
N LEU A 441 13.38 5.17 -1.66
CA LEU A 441 13.93 5.18 -0.31
C LEU A 441 15.41 5.61 -0.31
N ILE A 442 16.24 4.97 -1.15
CA ILE A 442 17.67 5.31 -1.28
C ILE A 442 17.83 6.74 -1.82
N ALA A 443 16.97 7.16 -2.75
CA ALA A 443 16.99 8.52 -3.30
C ALA A 443 16.70 9.58 -2.24
N ASN A 444 15.75 9.32 -1.32
CA ASN A 444 15.43 10.22 -0.21
C ASN A 444 16.60 10.33 0.77
N ASP A 445 17.20 9.21 1.16
CA ASP A 445 18.40 9.21 2.01
C ASP A 445 19.55 9.99 1.36
N ALA A 446 19.79 9.75 0.08
CA ALA A 446 20.81 10.46 -0.66
C ALA A 446 20.53 11.97 -0.76
N LEU A 447 19.27 12.37 -0.91
CA LEU A 447 18.85 13.77 -0.93
C LEU A 447 19.10 14.45 0.42
N GLU A 448 18.78 13.79 1.53
CA GLU A 448 19.03 14.32 2.89
C GLU A 448 20.51 14.67 3.07
N TYR A 449 21.41 13.71 2.80
CA TYR A 449 22.86 13.97 2.91
C TYR A 449 23.37 14.98 1.89
N PHE A 450 22.80 14.97 0.68
CA PHE A 450 23.15 15.98 -0.34
C PHE A 450 22.83 17.39 0.14
N LEU A 451 21.62 17.61 0.67
CA LEU A 451 21.21 18.93 1.19
C LEU A 451 22.05 19.31 2.41
N LEU A 452 22.24 18.40 3.35
CA LEU A 452 23.08 18.62 4.52
C LEU A 452 24.48 19.12 4.15
N ILE A 453 25.16 18.45 3.22
CA ILE A 453 26.50 18.84 2.80
C ILE A 453 26.45 20.16 2.02
N ASN A 454 25.57 20.26 1.02
CA ASN A 454 25.48 21.43 0.14
C ASN A 454 25.24 22.71 0.94
N ASP A 455 24.24 22.72 1.83
CA ASP A 455 23.83 23.93 2.54
C ASP A 455 24.87 24.38 3.56
N ASN A 456 25.58 23.45 4.18
CA ASN A 456 26.63 23.75 5.17
C ASN A 456 28.02 23.99 4.57
N THR A 457 28.24 23.72 3.27
CA THR A 457 29.51 24.02 2.59
C THR A 457 29.51 25.38 1.90
N ILE A 458 28.34 25.91 1.53
CA ILE A 458 28.22 27.23 0.87
C ILE A 458 28.58 28.37 1.82
N THR A 459 28.18 28.25 3.09
CA THR A 459 28.31 29.32 4.10
C THR A 459 29.58 29.22 4.93
N ASP A 460 30.22 28.06 5.02
CA ASP A 460 31.46 27.81 5.79
C ASP A 460 32.52 27.11 4.93
N SER A 461 33.43 27.91 4.38
CA SER A 461 34.56 27.41 3.58
C SER A 461 35.51 26.50 4.36
N THR A 462 35.53 26.58 5.68
CA THR A 462 36.36 25.72 6.56
C THR A 462 35.72 24.36 6.81
N GLN A 463 34.42 24.26 6.60
CA GLN A 463 33.61 23.05 6.85
C GLN A 463 33.74 22.50 8.28
N THR A 464 34.07 23.38 9.24
CA THR A 464 34.38 22.96 10.61
C THR A 464 33.16 22.41 11.32
N ALA A 465 32.02 23.10 11.19
CA ALA A 465 30.76 22.65 11.78
C ALA A 465 30.30 21.31 11.18
N LEU A 466 30.37 21.19 9.86
CA LEU A 466 29.99 19.97 9.15
C LEU A 466 30.89 18.77 9.48
N LYS A 467 32.21 18.99 9.66
CA LYS A 467 33.15 17.94 10.10
C LYS A 467 32.80 17.43 11.51
N GLN A 468 32.48 18.34 12.43
CA GLN A 468 32.03 17.94 13.77
C GLN A 468 30.71 17.20 13.73
N PHE A 469 29.79 17.64 12.88
CA PHE A 469 28.50 16.97 12.71
C PHE A 469 28.67 15.56 12.12
N ALA A 470 29.46 15.41 11.06
CA ALA A 470 29.78 14.11 10.47
C ALA A 470 30.45 13.16 11.48
N ARG A 471 31.29 13.70 12.39
CA ARG A 471 31.86 12.91 13.50
C ARG A 471 30.77 12.46 14.49
N GLY A 472 29.82 13.33 14.80
CA GLY A 472 28.66 12.97 15.64
C GLY A 472 27.81 11.86 15.02
N ASP A 473 27.45 11.98 13.74
CA ASP A 473 26.73 10.94 13.01
C ASP A 473 27.52 9.61 12.94
N TYR A 474 28.85 9.68 12.76
CA TYR A 474 29.69 8.49 12.79
C TYR A 474 29.72 7.82 14.16
N LEU A 475 29.70 8.57 15.26
CA LEU A 475 29.59 8.02 16.61
C LEU A 475 28.22 7.34 16.85
N ILE A 476 27.15 7.86 16.26
CA ILE A 476 25.85 7.17 16.26
C ILE A 476 25.97 5.82 15.52
N TYR A 477 26.60 5.82 14.34
CA TYR A 477 26.87 4.60 13.58
C TYR A 477 27.65 3.55 14.40
N GLN A 478 28.66 3.98 15.17
CA GLN A 478 29.43 3.11 16.07
C GLN A 478 28.67 2.69 17.35
N ASN A 479 27.38 3.01 17.47
CA ASN A 479 26.58 2.77 18.68
C ASN A 479 27.19 3.40 19.96
N LYS A 480 27.64 4.68 19.83
CA LYS A 480 28.22 5.49 20.89
C LYS A 480 27.40 6.77 21.14
N PRO A 481 26.12 6.66 21.56
CA PRO A 481 25.20 7.80 21.60
C PRO A 481 25.65 8.89 22.57
N GLN A 482 26.29 8.55 23.70
CA GLN A 482 26.74 9.55 24.66
C GLN A 482 27.89 10.41 24.12
N GLU A 483 28.84 9.80 23.37
CA GLU A 483 29.92 10.54 22.73
C GLU A 483 29.36 11.43 21.60
N ALA A 484 28.37 10.93 20.84
CA ALA A 484 27.69 11.71 19.81
C ALA A 484 26.97 12.94 20.40
N LEU A 485 26.26 12.78 21.52
CA LEU A 485 25.61 13.90 22.22
C LEU A 485 26.60 14.99 22.60
N MET A 486 27.79 14.63 23.10
CA MET A 486 28.84 15.61 23.46
C MET A 486 29.28 16.39 22.21
N GLN A 487 29.50 15.71 21.07
CA GLN A 487 29.87 16.37 19.81
C GLN A 487 28.78 17.34 19.32
N PHE A 488 27.53 16.93 19.36
CA PHE A 488 26.42 17.77 18.93
C PHE A 488 26.17 18.96 19.89
N GLN A 489 26.34 18.78 21.19
CA GLN A 489 26.25 19.87 22.16
C GLN A 489 27.33 20.95 21.93
N GLU A 490 28.55 20.55 21.53
CA GLU A 490 29.59 21.49 21.16
C GLU A 490 29.23 22.29 19.90
N ILE A 491 28.54 21.65 18.94
CA ILE A 491 28.05 22.35 17.75
C ILE A 491 27.04 23.42 18.15
N LEU A 492 26.04 23.07 18.97
CA LEU A 492 25.03 24.03 19.44
C LEU A 492 25.63 25.20 20.22
N LYS A 493 26.77 24.98 20.90
CA LYS A 493 27.47 26.04 21.63
C LYS A 493 28.26 26.96 20.69
N ASN A 494 28.98 26.39 19.71
CA ASN A 494 29.95 27.11 18.91
C ASN A 494 29.35 27.68 17.61
N PHE A 495 28.25 27.12 17.11
CA PHE A 495 27.65 27.47 15.80
C PHE A 495 26.17 27.88 15.94
N LYS A 496 25.81 28.47 17.08
CA LYS A 496 24.43 28.96 17.33
C LYS A 496 24.01 29.97 16.25
N GLY A 497 22.78 29.83 15.76
CA GLY A 497 22.21 30.67 14.69
C GLY A 497 22.75 30.37 13.30
N LYS A 498 23.45 29.24 13.11
CA LYS A 498 23.88 28.74 11.81
C LYS A 498 22.91 27.64 11.31
N GLU A 499 22.87 27.40 10.01
CA GLU A 499 21.99 26.40 9.38
C GLU A 499 22.12 24.99 9.95
N ILE A 500 23.31 24.63 10.44
CA ILE A 500 23.57 23.34 11.09
C ILE A 500 22.87 23.18 12.47
N GLU A 501 22.33 24.25 13.03
CA GLU A 501 21.72 24.21 14.37
C GLU A 501 20.46 23.34 14.39
N SER A 502 19.54 23.55 13.44
CA SER A 502 18.25 22.83 13.38
C SER A 502 18.42 21.32 13.23
N ILE A 503 19.26 20.88 12.28
CA ILE A 503 19.55 19.45 12.10
C ILE A 503 20.27 18.87 13.32
N THR A 504 21.12 19.65 14.00
CA THR A 504 21.81 19.20 15.23
C THR A 504 20.81 18.97 16.36
N LEU A 505 19.86 19.89 16.56
CA LEU A 505 18.76 19.72 17.50
C LEU A 505 17.93 18.48 17.17
N TYR A 506 17.61 18.27 15.88
CA TYR A 506 16.88 17.09 15.43
C TYR A 506 17.65 15.80 15.76
N ARG A 507 18.95 15.70 15.46
CA ARG A 507 19.78 14.52 15.77
C ARG A 507 19.84 14.25 17.28
N ILE A 508 20.01 15.27 18.12
CA ILE A 508 19.97 15.12 19.57
C ILE A 508 18.61 14.62 20.03
N GLY A 509 17.52 15.17 19.49
CA GLY A 509 16.15 14.70 19.74
C GLY A 509 15.97 13.21 19.43
N LYS A 510 16.42 12.77 18.27
CA LYS A 510 16.38 11.35 17.84
C LYS A 510 17.22 10.44 18.75
N ILE A 511 18.38 10.90 19.21
CA ILE A 511 19.19 10.12 20.17
C ILE A 511 18.44 9.94 21.49
N HIS A 512 17.88 11.02 22.05
CA HIS A 512 17.11 10.95 23.31
C HIS A 512 15.85 10.08 23.16
N GLU A 513 15.17 10.14 22.00
CA GLU A 513 14.03 9.28 21.71
C GLU A 513 14.43 7.80 21.73
N LYS A 514 15.56 7.45 21.10
CA LYS A 514 16.11 6.08 21.09
C LYS A 514 16.53 5.59 22.47
N LEU A 515 17.02 6.50 23.33
CA LEU A 515 17.40 6.20 24.72
C LEU A 515 16.19 6.13 25.69
N GLY A 516 14.98 6.51 25.23
CA GLY A 516 13.78 6.57 26.06
C GLY A 516 13.65 7.86 26.88
N ASP A 517 14.54 8.83 26.68
CA ASP A 517 14.56 10.13 27.35
C ASP A 517 13.59 11.12 26.71
N TYR A 518 12.31 10.76 26.65
CA TYR A 518 11.29 11.48 25.84
C TYR A 518 11.15 12.97 26.18
N GLN A 519 11.34 13.36 27.45
CA GLN A 519 11.26 14.78 27.84
C GLN A 519 12.43 15.60 27.26
N LEU A 520 13.63 15.01 27.19
CA LEU A 520 14.77 15.66 26.53
C LEU A 520 14.57 15.74 25.04
N ALA A 521 14.04 14.68 24.41
CA ALA A 521 13.70 14.70 22.98
C ALA A 521 12.69 15.81 22.64
N LEU A 522 11.60 15.90 23.41
CA LEU A 522 10.59 16.96 23.26
C LEU A 522 11.19 18.37 23.41
N SER A 523 12.14 18.55 24.36
CA SER A 523 12.82 19.84 24.52
C SER A 523 13.64 20.24 23.31
N GLN A 524 14.28 19.29 22.60
CA GLN A 524 15.03 19.58 21.39
C GLN A 524 14.12 19.91 20.22
N TYR A 525 13.05 19.13 20.02
CA TYR A 525 12.08 19.40 18.96
C TYR A 525 11.35 20.73 19.19
N GLN A 526 11.04 21.08 20.45
CA GLN A 526 10.44 22.37 20.75
C GLN A 526 11.36 23.54 20.38
N GLN A 527 12.68 23.40 20.56
CA GLN A 527 13.64 24.42 20.13
C GLN A 527 13.63 24.62 18.61
N ILE A 528 13.48 23.56 17.81
CA ILE A 528 13.31 23.68 16.36
C ILE A 528 12.04 24.47 16.06
N ILE A 529 10.91 24.09 16.68
CA ILE A 529 9.61 24.73 16.45
C ILE A 529 9.64 26.22 16.79
N ASP A 530 10.34 26.61 17.87
CA ASP A 530 10.35 27.99 18.36
C ASP A 530 11.39 28.87 17.66
N LEU A 531 12.54 28.31 17.28
CA LEU A 531 13.68 29.08 16.77
C LEU A 531 13.87 28.97 15.25
N HIS A 532 13.36 27.89 14.65
CA HIS A 532 13.56 27.58 13.23
C HIS A 532 12.24 27.22 12.51
N PRO A 533 11.19 28.06 12.58
CA PRO A 533 9.84 27.70 12.08
C PRO A 533 9.75 27.57 10.55
N GLU A 534 10.73 28.08 9.81
CA GLU A 534 10.81 28.00 8.34
C GLU A 534 11.84 26.97 7.86
N ASP A 535 12.44 26.22 8.78
CA ASP A 535 13.46 25.23 8.44
C ASP A 535 12.83 23.93 7.95
N ILE A 536 13.56 23.18 7.13
CA ILE A 536 13.10 21.90 6.58
C ILE A 536 12.78 20.85 7.65
N TYR A 537 13.36 20.95 8.86
CA TYR A 537 13.14 20.02 9.98
C TYR A 537 11.94 20.38 10.86
N ILE A 538 11.15 21.42 10.49
CA ILE A 538 9.95 21.80 11.27
C ILE A 538 8.89 20.69 11.23
N ASP A 539 8.74 20.03 10.09
CA ASP A 539 7.75 18.99 9.87
C ASP A 539 8.04 17.75 10.72
N GLU A 540 9.32 17.34 10.74
CA GLU A 540 9.83 16.27 11.60
C GLU A 540 9.62 16.61 13.08
N ALA A 541 9.98 17.81 13.49
CA ALA A 541 9.85 18.25 14.87
C ALA A 541 8.39 18.22 15.33
N LEU A 542 7.45 18.71 14.51
CA LEU A 542 6.02 18.69 14.81
C LEU A 542 5.49 17.24 14.87
N PHE A 543 5.83 16.42 13.86
CA PHE A 543 5.34 15.04 13.77
C PHE A 543 5.85 14.18 14.92
N PHE A 544 7.16 14.16 15.18
CA PHE A 544 7.74 13.34 16.24
C PHE A 544 7.36 13.83 17.64
N THR A 545 7.14 15.14 17.82
CA THR A 545 6.56 15.67 19.05
C THR A 545 5.15 15.10 19.29
N ALA A 546 4.30 15.11 18.26
CA ALA A 546 2.96 14.53 18.36
C ALA A 546 3.00 13.02 18.62
N GLU A 547 3.90 12.27 17.97
CA GLU A 547 4.08 10.83 18.16
C GLU A 547 4.52 10.50 19.60
N ILE A 548 5.46 11.25 20.19
CA ILE A 548 5.89 11.07 21.57
C ILE A 548 4.74 11.33 22.53
N TYR A 549 3.99 12.42 22.35
CA TYR A 549 2.82 12.70 23.19
C TYR A 549 1.73 11.64 23.04
N SER A 550 1.49 11.14 21.83
CA SER A 550 0.47 10.13 21.58
C SER A 550 0.81 8.76 22.14
N LYS A 551 2.06 8.31 21.97
CA LYS A 551 2.45 6.90 22.19
C LYS A 551 3.26 6.66 23.48
N ARG A 552 3.94 7.68 24.01
CA ARG A 552 4.90 7.53 25.13
C ARG A 552 4.48 8.29 26.37
N VAL A 553 4.08 9.53 26.21
CA VAL A 553 3.64 10.40 27.32
C VAL A 553 2.14 10.25 27.59
N ILE A 554 1.38 9.84 26.57
CA ILE A 554 -0.09 9.65 26.61
C ILE A 554 -0.82 10.95 26.96
N ASP A 555 -0.43 12.04 26.32
CA ASP A 555 -1.13 13.33 26.36
C ASP A 555 -1.77 13.59 24.99
N LEU A 556 -2.98 13.04 24.81
CA LEU A 556 -3.67 13.04 23.51
C LEU A 556 -4.08 14.46 23.05
N GLU A 557 -4.32 15.39 23.99
CA GLU A 557 -4.66 16.77 23.61
C GLU A 557 -3.45 17.52 23.04
N LYS A 558 -2.28 17.34 23.64
CA LYS A 558 -1.06 17.87 23.05
C LYS A 558 -0.72 17.19 21.72
N ALA A 559 -0.80 15.87 21.65
CA ALA A 559 -0.59 15.15 20.39
C ALA A 559 -1.47 15.72 19.26
N LYS A 560 -2.76 15.88 19.52
CA LYS A 560 -3.73 16.46 18.60
C LYS A 560 -3.33 17.87 18.16
N SER A 561 -2.89 18.73 19.10
CA SER A 561 -2.47 20.10 18.77
C SER A 561 -1.26 20.15 17.84
N TYR A 562 -0.28 19.26 18.00
CA TYR A 562 0.89 19.20 17.11
C TYR A 562 0.54 18.60 15.74
N TYR A 563 -0.28 17.56 15.67
CA TYR A 563 -0.82 17.09 14.37
C TYR A 563 -1.64 18.16 13.66
N GLU A 564 -2.43 18.94 14.41
CA GLU A 564 -3.21 20.05 13.87
C GLU A 564 -2.32 21.11 13.21
N LYS A 565 -1.24 21.52 13.90
CA LYS A 565 -0.27 22.49 13.34
C LYS A 565 0.31 21.98 12.02
N LEU A 566 0.73 20.72 11.96
CA LEU A 566 1.27 20.13 10.74
C LEU A 566 0.22 20.10 9.62
N VAL A 567 -1.00 19.65 9.90
CA VAL A 567 -2.08 19.52 8.91
C VAL A 567 -2.50 20.87 8.32
N PHE A 568 -2.52 21.94 9.12
CA PHE A 568 -3.00 23.23 8.65
C PHE A 568 -1.91 24.15 8.09
N HIS A 569 -0.66 23.98 8.49
CA HIS A 569 0.43 24.87 8.09
C HIS A 569 1.49 24.21 7.21
N HIS A 570 1.56 22.86 7.14
CA HIS A 570 2.60 22.11 6.41
C HIS A 570 1.96 21.03 5.52
N GLN A 571 1.11 21.45 4.57
CA GLN A 571 0.34 20.53 3.71
C GLN A 571 1.19 19.79 2.66
N ASP A 572 2.37 20.27 2.37
CA ASP A 572 3.39 19.68 1.49
C ASP A 572 4.33 18.69 2.21
N SER A 573 4.19 18.56 3.53
CA SER A 573 4.94 17.62 4.35
C SER A 573 4.71 16.16 3.94
N ILE A 574 5.78 15.36 3.93
CA ILE A 574 5.68 13.90 3.75
C ILE A 574 4.84 13.24 4.84
N TYR A 575 4.74 13.85 6.02
CA TYR A 575 3.95 13.37 7.17
C TYR A 575 2.48 13.82 7.11
N PHE A 576 2.08 14.63 6.14
CA PHE A 576 0.75 15.23 6.08
C PHE A 576 -0.39 14.20 6.11
N VAL A 577 -0.28 13.12 5.33
CA VAL A 577 -1.33 12.10 5.23
C VAL A 577 -1.52 11.38 6.57
N ASP A 578 -0.42 10.99 7.21
CA ASP A 578 -0.44 10.28 8.48
C ASP A 578 -0.89 11.19 9.62
N ALA A 579 -0.38 12.41 9.67
CA ALA A 579 -0.79 13.41 10.65
C ALA A 579 -2.28 13.73 10.55
N ARG A 580 -2.82 13.90 9.32
CA ARG A 580 -4.24 14.15 9.08
C ARG A 580 -5.11 12.99 9.55
N LYS A 581 -4.69 11.74 9.30
CA LYS A 581 -5.39 10.55 9.77
C LYS A 581 -5.44 10.53 11.29
N LYS A 582 -4.31 10.69 11.96
CA LYS A 582 -4.20 10.69 13.44
C LYS A 582 -4.93 11.87 14.08
N TYR A 583 -4.85 13.05 13.46
CA TYR A 583 -5.62 14.22 13.91
C TYR A 583 -7.12 13.97 13.89
N ARG A 584 -7.67 13.37 12.81
CA ARG A 584 -9.08 13.00 12.72
C ARG A 584 -9.49 11.96 13.76
N GLU A 585 -8.65 10.95 13.97
CA GLU A 585 -8.87 9.93 15.00
C GLU A 585 -8.95 10.57 16.39
N LEU A 586 -8.03 11.47 16.73
CA LEU A 586 -8.01 12.15 18.03
C LEU A 586 -9.10 13.20 18.17
N ARG A 587 -9.58 13.78 17.08
CA ARG A 587 -10.71 14.71 17.10
C ARG A 587 -12.05 13.99 17.27
N GLY A 588 -12.11 12.70 17.01
CA GLY A 588 -13.32 11.91 17.14
C GLY A 588 -14.21 11.92 15.88
N ASP A 589 -13.70 12.35 14.74
CA ASP A 589 -14.45 12.39 13.47
C ASP A 589 -14.91 11.01 12.99
N ASN A 590 -14.37 9.95 13.53
CA ASN A 590 -14.77 8.58 13.25
C ASN A 590 -16.01 8.11 14.04
N LYS A 591 -16.68 9.03 14.79
CA LYS A 591 -17.88 8.70 15.58
C LYS A 591 -19.18 9.17 14.95
N GLU A 592 -19.13 9.97 13.88
CA GLU A 592 -20.32 10.48 13.18
C GLU A 592 -20.02 10.53 11.68
N LEU A 593 -20.35 9.45 10.97
CA LEU A 593 -20.88 9.49 9.59
C LEU A 593 -21.32 8.08 9.18
#